data_6eb49ddb31e8008fd1db0353cc9a04e9
#
_entry.id   6eb49ddb31e8008fd1db0353cc9a04e9
#
_cell.length_a   1.000
_cell.length_b   1.000
_cell.length_c   1.000
_cell.angle_alpha   90.00
_cell.angle_beta   90.00
_cell.angle_gamma   90.00
#
_symmetry.space_group_name_H-M   'P 1'
#
loop_
_entity.id
_entity.type
_entity.pdbx_description
1 polymer ?
#
loop_
_entity_poly.entity_id
_entity_poly.type
_entity_poly.pdbx_seq_one_letter_code
_entity_poly.pdbx_strand_id
1 'polypeptide(L)'
;MPGTVIASPFPFPDREATTHVVVYQEQDTEDQGPIETIIYDGLTIYDEKSKTVHGKDSKQISLSGMLIIHGDVQALEGKTAFQGFVQIGAERKQIYAVRKPKLLGVIYSTEIDLL
;
A
#
# COMPACT_ATOMS: atom_id res chain seq x y z
N MET A 1 -11.72 -7.43 -10.16
CA MET A 1 -11.43 -8.24 -8.98
C MET A 1 -10.15 -7.75 -8.35
N PRO A 2 -10.13 -7.48 -7.05
CA PRO A 2 -8.90 -7.04 -6.41
C PRO A 2 -7.81 -8.10 -6.50
N GLY A 3 -6.56 -7.66 -6.33
CA GLY A 3 -5.43 -8.56 -6.26
C GLY A 3 -5.51 -9.51 -5.09
N THR A 4 -4.65 -10.49 -5.09
CA THR A 4 -4.61 -11.50 -4.05
C THR A 4 -3.87 -10.96 -2.82
N VAL A 5 -4.40 -11.25 -1.64
CA VAL A 5 -3.73 -10.99 -0.37
C VAL A 5 -3.40 -12.34 0.27
N ILE A 6 -2.11 -12.57 0.48
CA ILE A 6 -1.67 -13.79 1.15
C ILE A 6 -1.65 -13.52 2.65
N ALA A 7 -2.49 -14.24 3.39
CA ALA A 7 -2.62 -14.05 4.83
C ALA A 7 -1.36 -14.49 5.57
N SER A 8 -0.99 -13.72 6.60
CA SER A 8 0.08 -14.10 7.51
C SER A 8 -0.46 -15.04 8.58
N PRO A 9 0.27 -16.10 8.98
CA PRO A 9 -0.16 -16.97 10.07
C PRO A 9 0.03 -16.35 11.45
N PHE A 10 0.66 -15.18 11.54
CA PHE A 10 0.96 -14.54 12.82
C PHE A 10 -0.17 -13.61 13.27
N PRO A 11 -0.37 -13.43 14.58
CA PRO A 11 -1.37 -12.49 15.08
C PRO A 11 -1.13 -11.06 14.59
N PHE A 12 -2.22 -10.37 14.30
CA PHE A 12 -2.21 -8.99 13.83
C PHE A 12 -3.35 -8.25 14.55
N PRO A 13 -3.17 -6.97 14.93
CA PRO A 13 -4.22 -6.23 15.64
C PRO A 13 -5.36 -5.82 14.70
N ASP A 14 -6.10 -6.79 14.20
CA ASP A 14 -7.16 -6.56 13.22
C ASP A 14 -8.25 -5.61 13.72
N ARG A 15 -8.46 -5.53 15.03
CA ARG A 15 -9.44 -4.61 15.61
C ARG A 15 -9.09 -3.15 15.37
N GLU A 16 -7.81 -2.85 15.10
CA GLU A 16 -7.35 -1.50 14.79
C GLU A 16 -7.45 -1.18 13.30
N ALA A 17 -7.71 -2.18 12.47
CA ALA A 17 -7.92 -2.01 11.04
C ALA A 17 -9.36 -1.54 10.79
N THR A 18 -9.60 -0.25 10.98
CA THR A 18 -10.95 0.33 10.94
C THR A 18 -11.20 1.27 9.77
N THR A 19 -10.17 1.57 8.99
CA THR A 19 -10.27 2.50 7.86
C THR A 19 -10.42 1.71 6.57
N HIS A 20 -11.49 1.96 5.82
CA HIS A 20 -11.69 1.34 4.52
C HIS A 20 -10.89 2.09 3.46
N VAL A 21 -10.11 1.34 2.69
CA VAL A 21 -9.32 1.89 1.60
C VAL A 21 -9.45 1.03 0.35
N VAL A 22 -9.22 1.66 -0.79
CA VAL A 22 -9.09 0.96 -2.07
C VAL A 22 -7.73 1.30 -2.63
N VAL A 23 -6.90 0.29 -2.87
CA VAL A 23 -5.55 0.47 -3.39
C VAL A 23 -5.55 0.16 -4.88
N TYR A 24 -5.10 1.11 -5.67
CA TYR A 24 -5.01 0.99 -7.13
C TYR A 24 -3.55 0.85 -7.53
N GLN A 25 -3.24 -0.16 -8.30
CA GLN A 25 -1.94 -0.26 -8.97
C GLN A 25 -2.04 0.37 -10.34
N GLU A 26 -1.12 1.28 -10.65
CA GLU A 26 -1.02 1.92 -11.95
C GLU A 26 -0.08 1.10 -12.85
N GLN A 27 -0.54 0.80 -14.05
CA GLN A 27 0.23 0.09 -15.05
C GLN A 27 0.24 0.90 -16.34
N ASP A 28 1.41 1.05 -16.95
CA ASP A 28 1.52 1.67 -18.26
C ASP A 28 1.19 0.65 -19.34
N THR A 29 0.39 1.08 -20.32
CA THR A 29 0.11 0.27 -21.50
C THR A 29 0.53 1.05 -22.75
N GLU A 30 0.93 0.33 -23.79
CA GLU A 30 1.36 0.97 -25.03
C GLU A 30 0.24 1.68 -25.77
N ASP A 31 -0.97 1.13 -25.71
CA ASP A 31 -2.08 1.59 -26.55
C ASP A 31 -3.06 2.52 -25.82
N GLN A 32 -3.16 2.41 -24.49
CA GLN A 32 -4.20 3.08 -23.73
C GLN A 32 -3.65 4.01 -22.64
N GLY A 33 -2.33 4.13 -22.52
CA GLY A 33 -1.70 4.89 -21.46
C GLY A 33 -1.86 4.21 -20.08
N PRO A 34 -1.76 4.97 -18.97
CA PRO A 34 -1.84 4.39 -17.65
C PRO A 34 -3.22 3.81 -17.36
N ILE A 35 -3.25 2.58 -16.85
CA ILE A 35 -4.47 1.90 -16.38
C ILE A 35 -4.34 1.66 -14.88
N GLU A 36 -5.39 1.95 -14.14
CA GLU A 36 -5.46 1.70 -12.71
C GLU A 36 -6.28 0.45 -12.44
N THR A 37 -5.74 -0.46 -11.65
CA THR A 37 -6.41 -1.69 -11.29
C THR A 37 -6.44 -1.84 -9.78
N ILE A 38 -7.58 -2.21 -9.23
CA ILE A 38 -7.73 -2.42 -7.79
C ILE A 38 -6.97 -3.68 -7.39
N ILE A 39 -6.05 -3.54 -6.43
CA ILE A 39 -5.31 -4.68 -5.88
C ILE A 39 -5.68 -4.96 -4.43
N TYR A 40 -6.36 -4.02 -3.76
CA TYR A 40 -6.87 -4.23 -2.42
C TYR A 40 -8.09 -3.36 -2.20
N ASP A 41 -9.11 -3.93 -1.58
CA ASP A 41 -10.34 -3.22 -1.19
C ASP A 41 -10.77 -3.79 0.16
N GLY A 42 -10.54 -3.05 1.22
CA GLY A 42 -10.86 -3.54 2.54
C GLY A 42 -10.38 -2.62 3.65
N LEU A 43 -10.36 -3.15 4.87
CA LEU A 43 -9.97 -2.39 6.05
C LEU A 43 -8.46 -2.44 6.27
N THR A 44 -7.93 -1.36 6.79
CA THR A 44 -6.52 -1.23 7.11
C THR A 44 -6.34 -0.38 8.37
N ILE A 45 -5.16 -0.50 8.97
CA ILE A 45 -4.71 0.46 9.97
C ILE A 45 -4.20 1.67 9.20
N TYR A 46 -4.75 2.85 9.47
CA TYR A 46 -4.32 4.09 8.84
C TYR A 46 -3.75 5.03 9.89
N ASP A 47 -2.47 5.34 9.76
CA ASP A 47 -1.76 6.28 10.61
C ASP A 47 -1.56 7.59 9.83
N GLU A 48 -2.27 8.64 10.24
CA GLU A 48 -2.24 9.94 9.56
C GLU A 48 -1.06 10.82 9.96
N LYS A 49 -0.15 10.34 10.77
CA LYS A 49 0.96 11.16 11.25
C LYS A 49 1.86 11.58 10.10
N SER A 50 2.07 12.89 9.99
CA SER A 50 3.02 13.44 9.04
C SER A 50 4.43 13.01 9.40
N LYS A 51 5.20 12.61 8.39
CA LYS A 51 6.58 12.18 8.56
C LYS A 51 7.41 12.73 7.42
N THR A 52 8.60 13.24 7.75
CA THR A 52 9.56 13.68 6.75
C THR A 52 10.61 12.60 6.53
N VAL A 53 10.83 12.23 5.29
CA VAL A 53 11.86 11.26 4.90
C VAL A 53 12.78 11.92 3.89
N HIS A 54 13.99 11.37 3.74
CA HIS A 54 14.93 11.84 2.73
C HIS A 54 14.86 10.92 1.50
N GLY A 55 14.62 11.53 0.32
CA GLY A 55 14.66 10.81 -0.94
C GLY A 55 16.08 10.51 -1.39
N LYS A 56 16.21 9.82 -2.53
CA LYS A 56 17.51 9.39 -3.06
C LYS A 56 18.44 10.55 -3.39
N ASP A 57 17.88 11.72 -3.68
CA ASP A 57 18.63 12.93 -4.02
C ASP A 57 18.80 13.87 -2.83
N SER A 58 18.64 13.38 -1.61
CA SER A 58 18.71 14.14 -0.37
C SER A 58 17.62 15.19 -0.20
N LYS A 59 16.60 15.21 -1.05
CA LYS A 59 15.44 16.08 -0.87
C LYS A 59 14.55 15.56 0.25
N GLN A 60 14.00 16.49 1.01
CA GLN A 60 13.02 16.14 2.03
C GLN A 60 11.67 15.90 1.37
N ILE A 61 11.03 14.79 1.75
CA ILE A 61 9.72 14.40 1.27
C ILE A 61 8.81 14.28 2.48
N SER A 62 7.68 14.99 2.44
CA SER A 62 6.68 14.92 3.51
C SER A 62 5.65 13.86 3.18
N LEU A 63 5.51 12.87 4.06
CA LEU A 63 4.50 11.83 3.94
C LEU A 63 3.27 12.26 4.71
N SER A 64 2.08 12.00 4.17
CA SER A 64 0.82 12.36 4.83
C SER A 64 0.27 11.26 5.71
N GLY A 65 0.78 10.04 5.58
CA GLY A 65 0.32 8.91 6.37
C GLY A 65 0.89 7.60 5.90
N MET A 66 0.52 6.54 6.60
CA MET A 66 0.94 5.18 6.31
C MET A 66 -0.22 4.23 6.52
N LEU A 67 -0.36 3.28 5.60
CA LEU A 67 -1.29 2.16 5.75
C LEU A 67 -0.54 0.92 6.20
N ILE A 68 -1.17 0.13 7.06
CA ILE A 68 -0.65 -1.19 7.45
C ILE A 68 -1.75 -2.20 7.17
N ILE A 69 -1.54 -3.06 6.18
CA ILE A 69 -2.48 -4.09 5.77
C ILE A 69 -1.95 -5.44 6.23
N HIS A 70 -2.79 -6.23 6.88
CA HIS A 70 -2.40 -7.57 7.33
C HIS A 70 -2.15 -8.47 6.11
N GLY A 71 -0.97 -9.09 6.09
CA GLY A 71 -0.60 -10.02 5.04
C GLY A 71 0.13 -9.36 3.87
N ASP A 72 0.30 -10.12 2.82
CA ASP A 72 1.05 -9.72 1.63
C ASP A 72 0.09 -9.38 0.49
N VAL A 73 -0.07 -8.08 0.21
CA VAL A 73 -0.89 -7.60 -0.91
C VAL A 73 -0.09 -7.81 -2.18
N GLN A 74 -0.55 -8.71 -3.03
CA GLN A 74 0.15 -9.07 -4.26
C GLN A 74 -0.03 -8.02 -5.33
N ALA A 75 1.08 -7.50 -5.84
CA ALA A 75 1.06 -6.66 -7.02
C ALA A 75 0.73 -7.50 -8.26
N LEU A 76 0.16 -6.85 -9.27
CA LEU A 76 -0.09 -7.50 -10.55
C LEU A 76 1.23 -7.77 -11.26
N GLU A 77 1.24 -8.75 -12.15
CA GLU A 77 2.39 -9.16 -12.95
C GLU A 77 3.58 -9.68 -12.12
N GLY A 78 3.32 -10.18 -10.91
CA GLY A 78 4.35 -10.78 -10.09
C GLY A 78 5.36 -9.81 -9.49
N LYS A 79 5.10 -8.52 -9.52
CA LYS A 79 5.99 -7.51 -8.94
C LYS A 79 5.94 -7.56 -7.42
N THR A 80 7.08 -7.30 -6.76
CA THR A 80 7.13 -7.27 -5.30
C THR A 80 6.66 -5.93 -4.72
N ALA A 81 6.71 -4.86 -5.52
CA ALA A 81 6.23 -3.54 -5.14
C ALA A 81 5.34 -2.99 -6.24
N PHE A 82 4.53 -2.01 -5.92
CA PHE A 82 3.60 -1.41 -6.87
C PHE A 82 3.58 0.11 -6.69
N GLN A 83 3.20 0.79 -7.77
CA GLN A 83 2.98 2.24 -7.78
C GLN A 83 1.51 2.49 -8.04
N GLY A 84 1.00 3.61 -7.58
CA GLY A 84 -0.38 3.98 -7.84
C GLY A 84 -0.94 4.89 -6.77
N PHE A 85 -2.21 4.67 -6.45
CA PHE A 85 -2.97 5.54 -5.58
C PHE A 85 -3.78 4.75 -4.56
N VAL A 86 -4.11 5.42 -3.47
CA VAL A 86 -5.01 4.87 -2.45
C VAL A 86 -6.18 5.84 -2.30
N GLN A 87 -7.39 5.31 -2.40
CA GLN A 87 -8.62 6.07 -2.15
C GLN A 87 -9.02 5.85 -0.69
N ILE A 88 -9.08 6.92 0.08
CA ILE A 88 -9.50 6.91 1.48
C ILE A 88 -10.67 7.90 1.60
N GLY A 89 -11.89 7.37 1.70
CA GLY A 89 -13.07 8.25 1.67
C GLY A 89 -13.12 9.06 0.38
N ALA A 90 -13.15 10.38 0.50
CA ALA A 90 -13.13 11.30 -0.63
C ALA A 90 -11.73 11.68 -1.09
N GLU A 91 -10.70 11.25 -0.37
CA GLU A 91 -9.32 11.62 -0.66
C GLU A 91 -8.62 10.56 -1.49
N ARG A 92 -7.79 11.02 -2.39
CA ARG A 92 -6.94 10.16 -3.23
C ARG A 92 -5.49 10.55 -2.98
N LYS A 93 -4.69 9.60 -2.50
CA LYS A 93 -3.29 9.85 -2.14
C LYS A 93 -2.37 8.97 -2.98
N GLN A 94 -1.25 9.55 -3.41
CA GLN A 94 -0.26 8.82 -4.18
C GLN A 94 0.60 7.93 -3.27
N ILE A 95 0.89 6.72 -3.74
CA ILE A 95 1.79 5.80 -3.05
C ILE A 95 3.22 6.28 -3.24
N TYR A 96 3.93 6.48 -2.14
CA TYR A 96 5.35 6.83 -2.18
C TYR A 96 6.25 5.59 -2.13
N ALA A 97 5.99 4.67 -1.20
CA ALA A 97 6.79 3.48 -1.01
C ALA A 97 5.95 2.34 -0.44
N VAL A 98 6.35 1.12 -0.74
CA VAL A 98 5.73 -0.10 -0.23
C VAL A 98 6.81 -0.92 0.47
N ARG A 99 6.54 -1.33 1.70
CA ARG A 99 7.42 -2.22 2.47
C ARG A 99 6.64 -3.44 2.88
N LYS A 100 7.32 -4.57 2.93
CA LYS A 100 6.71 -5.85 3.33
C LYS A 100 7.58 -6.50 4.41
N PRO A 101 7.43 -6.05 5.67
CA PRO A 101 8.22 -6.62 6.75
C PRO A 101 7.93 -8.11 6.93
N LYS A 102 8.97 -8.87 7.21
CA LYS A 102 8.89 -10.31 7.39
C LYS A 102 9.03 -10.67 8.85
N LEU A 103 8.33 -11.72 9.25
CA LEU A 103 8.47 -12.33 10.55
C LEU A 103 8.73 -13.81 10.32
N LEU A 104 9.87 -14.30 10.79
CA LEU A 104 10.31 -15.70 10.58
C LEU A 104 10.23 -16.13 9.12
N GLY A 105 10.67 -15.23 8.20
CA GLY A 105 10.72 -15.52 6.78
C GLY A 105 9.39 -15.38 6.04
N VAL A 106 8.31 -15.02 6.72
CA VAL A 106 6.98 -14.85 6.13
C VAL A 106 6.62 -13.37 6.16
N ILE A 107 6.06 -12.86 5.06
CA ILE A 107 5.60 -11.47 5.01
C ILE A 107 4.44 -11.29 5.99
N TYR A 108 4.64 -10.43 6.99
CA TYR A 108 3.69 -10.20 8.06
C TYR A 108 2.62 -9.19 7.65
N SER A 109 3.03 -8.11 7.00
CA SER A 109 2.12 -7.02 6.61
C SER A 109 2.63 -6.33 5.36
N THR A 110 1.76 -5.53 4.76
CA THR A 110 2.12 -4.61 3.67
C THR A 110 1.95 -3.19 4.20
N GLU A 111 3.05 -2.45 4.25
CA GLU A 111 3.06 -1.06 4.70
C GLU A 111 3.20 -0.14 3.49
N ILE A 112 2.30 0.82 3.37
CA ILE A 112 2.25 1.75 2.25
C ILE A 112 2.39 3.17 2.77
N ASP A 113 3.48 3.84 2.38
CA ASP A 113 3.68 5.26 2.69
C ASP A 113 2.97 6.11 1.64
N LEU A 114 2.26 7.15 2.09
CA LEU A 114 1.45 8.03 1.25
C LEU A 114 2.00 9.45 1.22
N LEU A 115 1.97 10.04 0.04
CA LEU A 115 2.31 11.45 -0.15
C LEU A 115 1.19 12.40 0.26
#